data_00c89b22b8fc4f613d9bc6d5253f8e84
#
_entry.id   00c89b22b8fc4f613d9bc6d5253f8e84
#
_cell.length_a   1.000
_cell.length_b   1.000
_cell.length_c   1.000
_cell.angle_alpha   90.00
_cell.angle_beta   90.00
_cell.angle_gamma   90.00
#
_symmetry.space_group_name_H-M   'P 1'
#
loop_
_entity.id
_entity.type
_entity.pdbx_description
1 polymer ?
#
loop_
_entity_poly.entity_id
_entity_poly.type
_entity_poly.pdbx_seq_one_letter_code
_entity_poly.pdbx_strand_id
1 'polypeptide(L)'
;GIMFTIDTQSGSNNLIMINSIYGIGENIVSGKVTPDEFLVFKPILKQNKSAILKRQLGNKNIKMVYSKNKDTIDIKTSKDEQNSFSLSDDEVIKLAQYGLKIEEHYSKLAASYRPMDIEWAKDGETNELFIVQARPETVQSRKLQKNILTEYKLLDKDIKKEVLIKGKAVGERI
;
A
#
# COMPACT_ATOMS: atom_id res chain seq x y z
N GLY A 1 -0.28 -0.13 -8.88
CA GLY A 1 -0.24 -0.20 -7.43
C GLY A 1 -0.97 0.92 -6.72
N ILE A 2 -1.03 0.85 -5.41
CA ILE A 2 -1.65 1.86 -4.54
C ILE A 2 -0.66 2.31 -3.48
N MET A 3 -0.82 3.54 -3.02
CA MET A 3 0.02 4.13 -1.97
C MET A 3 -0.83 5.02 -1.07
N PHE A 4 -0.63 4.89 0.24
CA PHE A 4 -1.24 5.76 1.24
C PHE A 4 -0.16 6.57 1.94
N THR A 5 -0.38 7.88 2.08
CA THR A 5 0.56 8.72 2.84
C THR A 5 0.28 8.74 4.34
N ILE A 6 -0.46 7.77 4.81
CA ILE A 6 -0.74 7.46 6.21
C ILE A 6 -0.72 5.94 6.35
N ASP A 7 -0.34 5.42 7.51
CA ASP A 7 -0.55 4.00 7.79
C ASP A 7 -2.04 3.75 8.06
N THR A 8 -2.68 3.01 7.19
CA THR A 8 -4.11 2.72 7.28
C THR A 8 -4.50 1.79 8.44
N GLN A 9 -3.52 1.16 9.10
CA GLN A 9 -3.75 0.27 10.25
C GLN A 9 -3.63 1.05 11.58
N SER A 10 -2.49 1.71 11.80
CA SER A 10 -2.21 2.43 13.04
C SER A 10 -2.67 3.89 13.04
N GLY A 11 -2.96 4.45 11.85
CA GLY A 11 -3.22 5.88 11.70
C GLY A 11 -1.96 6.76 11.80
N SER A 12 -0.76 6.17 11.79
CA SER A 12 0.49 6.92 11.87
C SER A 12 0.69 7.80 10.64
N ASN A 13 0.75 9.10 10.85
CA ASN A 13 1.00 10.11 9.81
C ASN A 13 2.48 10.21 9.41
N ASN A 14 3.37 9.52 10.09
CA ASN A 14 4.81 9.47 9.78
C ASN A 14 5.18 8.36 8.81
N LEU A 15 4.22 7.57 8.35
CA LEU A 15 4.45 6.43 7.46
C LEU A 15 3.79 6.66 6.08
N ILE A 16 4.43 6.13 5.06
CA ILE A 16 3.85 5.91 3.74
C ILE A 16 3.80 4.40 3.53
N MET A 17 2.62 3.90 3.16
CA MET A 17 2.41 2.50 2.82
C MET A 17 2.28 2.38 1.30
N ILE A 18 3.08 1.52 0.68
CA ILE A 18 3.06 1.26 -0.76
C ILE A 18 2.76 -0.21 -0.97
N ASN A 19 1.74 -0.48 -1.79
CA ASN A 19 1.37 -1.83 -2.20
C ASN A 19 1.58 -1.98 -3.70
N SER A 20 2.20 -3.09 -4.11
CA SER A 20 2.48 -3.36 -5.51
C SER A 20 2.22 -4.81 -5.91
N ILE A 21 1.80 -4.98 -7.15
CA ILE A 21 1.64 -6.27 -7.83
C ILE A 21 2.16 -6.17 -9.25
N TYR A 22 2.31 -7.30 -9.92
CA TYR A 22 2.54 -7.35 -11.36
C TYR A 22 1.24 -7.14 -12.13
N GLY A 23 1.33 -6.53 -13.32
CA GLY A 23 0.23 -6.27 -14.22
C GLY A 23 -0.70 -5.13 -13.76
N ILE A 24 -1.96 -5.16 -14.23
CA ILE A 24 -2.96 -4.11 -13.99
C ILE A 24 -3.41 -4.15 -12.53
N GLY A 25 -3.56 -2.96 -11.91
CA GLY A 25 -3.79 -2.78 -10.47
C GLY A 25 -5.17 -3.23 -9.94
N GLU A 26 -6.11 -3.61 -10.80
CA GLU A 26 -7.46 -4.01 -10.39
C GLU A 26 -7.47 -5.17 -9.38
N ASN A 27 -6.51 -6.11 -9.49
CA ASN A 27 -6.39 -7.23 -8.57
C ASN A 27 -5.99 -6.84 -7.14
N ILE A 28 -5.41 -5.65 -6.92
CA ILE A 28 -5.22 -5.10 -5.56
C ILE A 28 -6.56 -4.61 -5.00
N VAL A 29 -7.26 -3.79 -5.77
CA VAL A 29 -8.52 -3.14 -5.34
C VAL A 29 -9.61 -4.18 -5.05
N SER A 30 -9.69 -5.22 -5.89
CA SER A 30 -10.66 -6.32 -5.69
C SER A 30 -10.24 -7.33 -4.61
N GLY A 31 -9.03 -7.21 -4.03
CA GLY A 31 -8.52 -8.14 -3.01
C GLY A 31 -8.22 -9.55 -3.50
N LYS A 32 -8.14 -9.78 -4.81
CA LYS A 32 -7.84 -11.10 -5.40
C LYS A 32 -6.40 -11.57 -5.13
N VAL A 33 -5.48 -10.62 -4.90
CA VAL A 33 -4.06 -10.88 -4.74
C VAL A 33 -3.54 -10.21 -3.49
N THR A 34 -2.70 -10.90 -2.73
CA THR A 34 -1.92 -10.29 -1.64
C THR A 34 -0.71 -9.59 -2.25
N PRO A 35 -0.64 -8.23 -2.20
CA PRO A 35 0.45 -7.46 -2.79
C PRO A 35 1.73 -7.53 -1.97
N ASP A 36 2.84 -7.13 -2.58
CA ASP A 36 4.02 -6.69 -1.83
C ASP A 36 3.67 -5.42 -1.06
N GLU A 37 4.17 -5.31 0.16
CA GLU A 37 3.95 -4.15 1.03
C GLU A 37 5.27 -3.55 1.46
N PHE A 38 5.39 -2.23 1.33
CA PHE A 38 6.53 -1.46 1.79
C PHE A 38 6.06 -0.37 2.74
N LEU A 39 6.74 -0.22 3.88
CA LEU A 39 6.55 0.90 4.80
C LEU A 39 7.75 1.83 4.75
N VAL A 40 7.51 3.10 4.47
CA VAL A 40 8.54 4.13 4.37
C VAL A 40 8.31 5.20 5.43
N PHE A 41 9.38 5.57 6.13
CA PHE A 41 9.34 6.54 7.23
C PHE A 41 9.64 7.95 6.73
N LYS A 42 8.63 8.82 6.73
CA LYS A 42 8.72 10.19 6.20
C LYS A 42 9.84 11.05 6.79
N PRO A 43 10.09 11.05 8.14
CA PRO A 43 11.16 11.88 8.69
C PRO A 43 12.56 11.55 8.14
N ILE A 44 12.83 10.28 7.85
CA ILE A 44 14.10 9.85 7.25
C ILE A 44 14.10 10.12 5.74
N LEU A 45 12.97 9.91 5.06
CA LEU A 45 12.80 10.21 3.64
C LEU A 45 13.11 11.69 3.34
N LYS A 46 12.64 12.62 4.20
CA LYS A 46 12.92 14.06 4.08
C LYS A 46 14.43 14.41 4.19
N GLN A 47 15.22 13.52 4.75
CA GLN A 47 16.68 13.68 4.85
C GLN A 47 17.44 13.03 3.68
N ASN A 48 16.72 12.52 2.66
CA ASN A 48 17.27 11.77 1.51
C ASN A 48 18.12 10.55 1.93
N LYS A 49 17.70 9.88 3.03
CA LYS A 49 18.34 8.65 3.53
C LYS A 49 17.43 7.45 3.23
N SER A 50 18.01 6.24 3.35
CA SER A 50 17.23 4.99 3.23
C SER A 50 16.15 4.94 4.30
N ALA A 51 14.90 5.09 3.88
CA ALA A 51 13.74 5.29 4.74
C ALA A 51 12.78 4.09 4.79
N ILE A 52 13.12 2.98 4.11
CA ILE A 52 12.27 1.79 4.08
C ILE A 52 12.42 1.03 5.40
N LEU A 53 11.34 1.01 6.20
CA LEU A 53 11.31 0.32 7.50
C LEU A 53 10.94 -1.15 7.37
N LYS A 54 10.08 -1.49 6.42
CA LYS A 54 9.55 -2.86 6.25
C LYS A 54 9.36 -3.17 4.77
N ARG A 55 9.67 -4.41 4.43
CA ARG A 55 9.30 -5.04 3.16
C ARG A 55 8.60 -6.35 3.48
N GLN A 56 7.45 -6.57 2.88
CA GLN A 56 6.71 -7.81 3.02
C GLN A 56 6.35 -8.33 1.64
N LEU A 57 6.83 -9.52 1.33
CA LEU A 57 6.55 -10.18 0.06
C LEU A 57 5.09 -10.68 0.05
N GLY A 58 4.35 -10.31 -1.00
CA GLY A 58 3.03 -10.83 -1.29
C GLY A 58 3.06 -12.15 -2.04
N ASN A 59 1.94 -12.87 -2.06
CA ASN A 59 1.89 -14.13 -2.82
C ASN A 59 1.78 -13.92 -4.34
N LYS A 60 1.20 -12.81 -4.78
CA LYS A 60 1.08 -12.37 -6.19
C LYS A 60 0.87 -13.50 -7.21
N ASN A 61 0.00 -14.47 -6.88
CA ASN A 61 -0.18 -15.71 -7.63
C ASN A 61 -0.78 -15.54 -9.03
N ILE A 62 -1.46 -14.41 -9.27
CA ILE A 62 -2.01 -14.01 -10.57
C ILE A 62 -1.65 -12.56 -10.87
N LYS A 63 -1.61 -12.24 -12.16
CA LYS A 63 -1.51 -10.87 -12.68
C LYS A 63 -2.52 -10.66 -13.81
N MET A 64 -3.09 -9.47 -13.87
CA MET A 64 -3.99 -9.07 -14.94
C MET A 64 -3.20 -8.42 -16.07
N VAL A 65 -3.45 -8.86 -17.29
CA VAL A 65 -2.77 -8.34 -18.49
C VAL A 65 -3.77 -8.14 -19.61
N TYR A 66 -3.43 -7.34 -20.61
CA TYR A 66 -4.23 -7.24 -21.83
C TYR A 66 -4.07 -8.49 -22.68
N SER A 67 -5.19 -9.01 -23.16
CA SER A 67 -5.23 -10.07 -24.18
C SER A 67 -4.96 -9.48 -25.58
N LYS A 68 -4.78 -10.35 -26.57
CA LYS A 68 -4.67 -9.93 -27.97
C LYS A 68 -5.88 -9.14 -28.48
N ASN A 69 -7.06 -9.37 -27.90
CA ASN A 69 -8.32 -8.69 -28.24
C ASN A 69 -8.54 -7.39 -27.47
N LYS A 70 -7.52 -6.92 -26.74
CA LYS A 70 -7.58 -5.73 -25.84
C LYS A 70 -8.47 -5.88 -24.60
N ASP A 71 -9.05 -7.06 -24.35
CA ASP A 71 -9.69 -7.36 -23.07
C ASP A 71 -8.65 -7.67 -22.00
N THR A 72 -9.02 -7.57 -20.74
CA THR A 72 -8.16 -7.94 -19.62
C THR A 72 -8.39 -9.38 -19.20
N ILE A 73 -7.32 -10.11 -18.94
CA ILE A 73 -7.36 -11.50 -18.46
C ILE A 73 -6.41 -11.69 -17.28
N ASP A 74 -6.81 -12.54 -16.33
CA ASP A 74 -5.92 -12.99 -15.27
C ASP A 74 -5.08 -14.18 -15.72
N ILE A 75 -3.76 -14.06 -15.60
CA ILE A 75 -2.82 -15.15 -15.85
C ILE A 75 -2.00 -15.45 -14.59
N LYS A 76 -1.51 -16.68 -14.47
CA LYS A 76 -0.63 -17.06 -13.36
C LYS A 76 0.72 -16.36 -13.50
N THR A 77 1.23 -15.87 -12.37
CA THR A 77 2.62 -15.39 -12.28
C THR A 77 3.60 -16.55 -12.23
N SER A 78 4.82 -16.30 -12.69
CA SER A 78 5.93 -17.29 -12.57
C SER A 78 6.35 -17.44 -11.09
N LYS A 79 7.09 -18.50 -10.80
CA LYS A 79 7.65 -18.70 -9.45
C LYS A 79 8.66 -17.60 -9.08
N ASP A 80 9.40 -17.09 -10.04
CA ASP A 80 10.36 -16.00 -9.84
C ASP A 80 9.63 -14.70 -9.49
N GLU A 81 8.52 -14.37 -10.18
CA GLU A 81 7.68 -13.23 -9.85
C GLU A 81 7.06 -13.35 -8.45
N GLN A 82 6.64 -14.56 -8.05
CA GLN A 82 6.08 -14.79 -6.72
C GLN A 82 7.13 -14.63 -5.61
N ASN A 83 8.38 -15.00 -5.88
CA ASN A 83 9.48 -15.00 -4.92
C ASN A 83 10.32 -13.71 -4.94
N SER A 84 9.99 -12.76 -5.81
CA SER A 84 10.69 -11.48 -5.94
C SER A 84 9.75 -10.32 -5.65
N PHE A 85 10.29 -9.21 -5.13
CA PHE A 85 9.54 -7.97 -5.02
C PHE A 85 9.28 -7.38 -6.40
N SER A 86 8.08 -6.84 -6.60
CA SER A 86 7.67 -6.20 -7.86
C SER A 86 8.24 -4.78 -8.04
N LEU A 87 8.84 -4.22 -7.00
CA LEU A 87 9.55 -2.94 -7.00
C LEU A 87 10.95 -3.09 -6.41
N SER A 88 11.90 -2.35 -6.94
CA SER A 88 13.20 -2.12 -6.31
C SER A 88 13.11 -1.09 -5.16
N ASP A 89 14.11 -1.05 -4.30
CA ASP A 89 14.18 -0.06 -3.22
C ASP A 89 14.19 1.38 -3.75
N ASP A 90 14.90 1.65 -4.84
CA ASP A 90 14.95 2.97 -5.46
C ASP A 90 13.59 3.41 -5.99
N GLU A 91 12.82 2.49 -6.58
CA GLU A 91 11.46 2.75 -7.03
C GLU A 91 10.51 3.02 -5.87
N VAL A 92 10.64 2.27 -4.78
CA VAL A 92 9.88 2.50 -3.54
C VAL A 92 10.17 3.89 -2.97
N ILE A 93 11.43 4.29 -2.90
CA ILE A 93 11.84 5.63 -2.42
C ILE A 93 11.32 6.72 -3.36
N LYS A 94 11.41 6.54 -4.68
CA LYS A 94 10.90 7.49 -5.67
C LYS A 94 9.38 7.68 -5.55
N LEU A 95 8.62 6.59 -5.42
CA LEU A 95 7.17 6.65 -5.17
C LEU A 95 6.85 7.36 -3.86
N ALA A 96 7.56 7.03 -2.79
CA ALA A 96 7.37 7.68 -1.49
C ALA A 96 7.64 9.20 -1.55
N GLN A 97 8.65 9.64 -2.32
CA GLN A 97 8.91 11.07 -2.55
C GLN A 97 7.76 11.74 -3.33
N TYR A 98 7.18 11.06 -4.33
CA TYR A 98 5.99 11.56 -5.01
C TYR A 98 4.81 11.71 -4.05
N GLY A 99 4.54 10.67 -3.26
CA GLY A 99 3.48 10.69 -2.25
C GLY A 99 3.63 11.82 -1.25
N LEU A 100 4.84 12.04 -0.76
CA LEU A 100 5.13 13.14 0.17
C LEU A 100 4.88 14.51 -0.45
N LYS A 101 5.32 14.74 -1.69
CA LYS A 101 5.08 16.00 -2.41
C LYS A 101 3.59 16.25 -2.64
N ILE A 102 2.83 15.22 -2.99
CA ILE A 102 1.39 15.30 -3.20
C ILE A 102 0.69 15.63 -1.87
N GLU A 103 1.02 14.94 -0.79
CA GLU A 103 0.47 15.22 0.54
C GLU A 103 0.75 16.64 0.99
N GLU A 104 1.97 17.12 0.84
CA GLU A 104 2.36 18.49 1.20
C GLU A 104 1.59 19.53 0.38
N HIS A 105 1.42 19.29 -0.92
CA HIS A 105 0.64 20.16 -1.80
C HIS A 105 -0.82 20.26 -1.36
N TYR A 106 -1.51 19.14 -1.19
CA TYR A 106 -2.93 19.13 -0.80
C TYR A 106 -3.15 19.61 0.63
N SER A 107 -2.22 19.33 1.55
CA SER A 107 -2.27 19.85 2.92
C SER A 107 -2.14 21.37 2.96
N LYS A 108 -1.25 21.94 2.12
CA LYS A 108 -1.11 23.40 1.98
C LYS A 108 -2.37 24.05 1.42
N LEU A 109 -2.96 23.48 0.37
CA LEU A 109 -4.21 24.00 -0.22
C LEU A 109 -5.37 23.97 0.76
N ALA A 110 -5.46 22.92 1.58
CA ALA A 110 -6.54 22.76 2.56
C ALA A 110 -6.29 23.50 3.89
N ALA A 111 -5.12 24.14 4.06
CA ALA A 111 -4.65 24.69 5.35
C ALA A 111 -4.76 23.70 6.52
N SER A 112 -4.69 22.40 6.26
CA SER A 112 -4.80 21.33 7.25
C SER A 112 -4.17 20.06 6.71
N TYR A 113 -3.70 19.17 7.60
CA TYR A 113 -3.14 17.89 7.21
C TYR A 113 -4.12 17.08 6.35
N ARG A 114 -3.66 16.63 5.17
CA ARG A 114 -4.44 15.84 4.22
C ARG A 114 -3.64 14.63 3.77
N PRO A 115 -3.78 13.49 4.44
CA PRO A 115 -3.21 12.26 3.95
C PRO A 115 -3.89 11.86 2.64
N MET A 116 -3.14 11.18 1.78
CA MET A 116 -3.55 10.90 0.40
C MET A 116 -3.63 9.40 0.16
N ASP A 117 -4.62 9.02 -0.62
CA ASP A 117 -4.79 7.73 -1.29
C ASP A 117 -4.39 7.94 -2.76
N ILE A 118 -3.40 7.21 -3.21
CA ILE A 118 -2.73 7.45 -4.50
C ILE A 118 -2.67 6.15 -5.28
N GLU A 119 -3.14 6.19 -6.51
CA GLU A 119 -2.93 5.12 -7.50
C GLU A 119 -1.72 5.49 -8.37
N TRP A 120 -0.88 4.50 -8.63
CA TRP A 120 0.32 4.67 -9.44
C TRP A 120 0.50 3.48 -10.38
N ALA A 121 1.25 3.68 -11.45
CA ALA A 121 1.62 2.66 -12.41
C ALA A 121 3.10 2.72 -12.75
N LYS A 122 3.67 1.57 -13.11
CA LYS A 122 4.98 1.45 -13.73
C LYS A 122 4.78 1.03 -15.17
N ASP A 123 5.35 1.78 -16.10
CA ASP A 123 5.34 1.42 -17.52
C ASP A 123 6.20 0.18 -17.79
N GLY A 124 5.66 -0.77 -18.56
CA GLY A 124 6.31 -2.05 -18.79
C GLY A 124 7.47 -1.99 -19.78
N GLU A 125 7.58 -0.91 -20.58
CA GLU A 125 8.62 -0.74 -21.60
C GLU A 125 9.72 0.20 -21.09
N THR A 126 9.34 1.36 -20.55
CA THR A 126 10.28 2.39 -20.10
C THR A 126 10.72 2.21 -18.65
N ASN A 127 10.00 1.42 -17.84
CA ASN A 127 10.12 1.31 -16.40
C ASN A 127 9.88 2.61 -15.64
N GLU A 128 9.28 3.61 -16.27
CA GLU A 128 8.94 4.85 -15.62
C GLU A 128 7.74 4.70 -14.67
N LEU A 129 7.77 5.47 -13.58
CA LEU A 129 6.72 5.50 -12.58
C LEU A 129 5.81 6.72 -12.80
N PHE A 130 4.50 6.47 -12.83
CA PHE A 130 3.46 7.47 -13.06
C PHE A 130 2.46 7.49 -11.90
N ILE A 131 2.01 8.68 -11.54
CA ILE A 131 0.86 8.87 -10.66
C ILE A 131 -0.39 8.91 -11.55
N VAL A 132 -1.31 8.00 -11.29
CA VAL A 132 -2.54 7.84 -12.07
C VAL A 132 -3.68 8.62 -11.44
N GLN A 133 -3.80 8.56 -10.11
CA GLN A 133 -4.84 9.26 -9.35
C GLN A 133 -4.31 9.63 -7.98
N ALA A 134 -4.77 10.76 -7.44
CA ALA A 134 -4.54 11.14 -6.05
C ALA A 134 -5.82 11.75 -5.47
N ARG A 135 -6.24 11.25 -4.31
CA ARG A 135 -7.42 11.75 -3.57
C ARG A 135 -7.13 11.80 -2.08
N PRO A 136 -7.77 12.72 -1.33
CA PRO A 136 -7.64 12.72 0.12
C PRO A 136 -8.13 11.41 0.73
N GLU A 137 -7.32 10.84 1.64
CA GLU A 137 -7.72 9.71 2.45
C GLU A 137 -8.75 10.18 3.51
N THR A 138 -9.89 9.50 3.64
CA THR A 138 -11.00 9.98 4.45
C THR A 138 -11.38 9.06 5.62
N VAL A 139 -10.87 7.84 5.66
CA VAL A 139 -11.23 6.86 6.70
C VAL A 139 -10.41 7.07 7.96
N GLN A 140 -9.08 7.03 7.85
CA GLN A 140 -8.20 7.18 9.01
C GLN A 140 -8.03 8.64 9.44
N SER A 141 -8.07 9.59 8.49
CA SER A 141 -7.99 11.01 8.81
C SER A 141 -9.13 11.49 9.72
N ARG A 142 -10.32 10.86 9.66
CA ARG A 142 -11.42 11.13 10.59
C ARG A 142 -11.18 10.53 11.99
N LYS A 143 -10.40 9.45 12.10
CA LYS A 143 -10.08 8.79 13.38
C LYS A 143 -8.98 9.52 14.16
N LEU A 144 -8.08 10.23 13.48
CA LEU A 144 -7.00 11.02 14.11
C LEU A 144 -7.49 12.09 15.11
N GLN A 145 -8.79 12.42 15.09
CA GLN A 145 -9.40 13.28 16.11
C GLN A 145 -9.59 12.61 17.48
N LYS A 146 -9.39 11.30 17.56
CA LYS A 146 -9.41 10.53 18.81
C LYS A 146 -8.08 9.81 18.94
N ASN A 147 -7.20 10.30 19.81
CA ASN A 147 -5.93 9.64 20.17
C ASN A 147 -6.19 8.34 20.97
N ILE A 148 -6.98 7.42 20.40
CA ILE A 148 -7.35 6.15 21.04
C ILE A 148 -6.76 5.03 20.20
N LEU A 149 -5.77 4.32 20.73
CA LEU A 149 -5.33 3.02 20.22
C LEU A 149 -6.21 1.95 20.86
N THR A 150 -7.03 1.28 20.04
CA THR A 150 -7.83 0.14 20.51
C THR A 150 -7.07 -1.14 20.22
N GLU A 151 -6.63 -1.82 21.28
CA GLU A 151 -6.00 -3.13 21.19
C GLU A 151 -6.99 -4.20 21.69
N TYR A 152 -7.29 -5.18 20.83
CA TYR A 152 -8.15 -6.30 21.20
C TYR A 152 -7.28 -7.45 21.70
N LYS A 153 -7.53 -7.95 22.92
CA LYS A 153 -6.87 -9.12 23.50
C LYS A 153 -7.91 -10.19 23.80
N LEU A 154 -7.59 -11.43 23.48
CA LEU A 154 -8.38 -12.57 23.95
C LEU A 154 -8.29 -12.63 25.47
N LEU A 155 -9.43 -12.57 26.15
CA LEU A 155 -9.51 -12.59 27.62
C LEU A 155 -9.11 -13.94 28.20
N ASP A 156 -9.40 -15.02 27.48
CA ASP A 156 -9.09 -16.38 27.91
C ASP A 156 -7.85 -16.91 27.20
N LYS A 157 -6.79 -17.18 27.98
CA LYS A 157 -5.50 -17.67 27.47
C LYS A 157 -5.46 -19.19 27.28
N ASP A 158 -6.41 -19.92 27.88
CA ASP A 158 -6.38 -21.38 27.95
C ASP A 158 -7.27 -22.08 26.93
N ILE A 159 -7.96 -21.31 26.07
CA ILE A 159 -8.74 -21.86 24.97
C ILE A 159 -7.80 -22.42 23.89
N LYS A 160 -8.01 -23.67 23.52
CA LYS A 160 -7.34 -24.31 22.38
C LYS A 160 -7.71 -23.56 21.10
N LYS A 161 -6.75 -22.83 20.55
CA LYS A 161 -6.96 -21.95 19.39
C LYS A 161 -6.78 -22.73 18.10
N GLU A 162 -7.81 -22.79 17.27
CA GLU A 162 -7.71 -23.25 15.89
C GLU A 162 -7.72 -22.02 14.97
N VAL A 163 -6.67 -21.88 14.17
CA VAL A 163 -6.60 -20.78 13.19
C VAL A 163 -7.34 -21.22 11.93
N LEU A 164 -8.59 -20.78 11.79
CA LEU A 164 -9.43 -21.08 10.62
C LEU A 164 -9.02 -20.24 9.40
N ILE A 165 -8.69 -18.97 9.61
CA ILE A 165 -8.30 -18.04 8.57
C ILE A 165 -7.21 -17.10 9.10
N LYS A 166 -6.18 -16.84 8.29
CA LYS A 166 -5.14 -15.84 8.57
C LYS A 166 -5.14 -14.81 7.45
N GLY A 167 -5.37 -13.53 7.80
CA GLY A 167 -5.38 -12.42 6.87
C GLY A 167 -5.25 -11.08 7.58
N LYS A 168 -5.18 -9.98 6.81
CA LYS A 168 -5.29 -8.64 7.37
C LYS A 168 -6.76 -8.26 7.47
N ALA A 169 -7.18 -7.78 8.62
CA ALA A 169 -8.48 -7.15 8.76
C ALA A 169 -8.48 -5.81 8.01
N VAL A 170 -9.39 -5.67 7.04
CA VAL A 170 -9.61 -4.42 6.31
C VAL A 170 -11.01 -3.94 6.69
N GLY A 171 -11.10 -2.99 7.61
CA GLY A 171 -12.39 -2.44 8.05
C GLY A 171 -12.43 -2.06 9.53
N GLU A 172 -13.57 -1.51 9.95
CA GLU A 172 -13.78 -1.00 11.31
C GLU A 172 -14.27 -2.06 12.30
N ARG A 173 -14.69 -3.23 11.82
CA ARG A 173 -15.19 -4.35 12.64
C ARG A 173 -14.53 -5.65 12.18
N ILE A 174 -14.08 -6.40 13.14
CA ILE A 174 -13.66 -7.79 13.02
C ILE A 174 -14.86 -8.66 13.38
#